data_25b33398d527eb84df257d77c5018f0e
#
_entry.id   25b33398d527eb84df257d77c5018f0e
#
_cell.length_a   1.000
_cell.length_b   1.000
_cell.length_c   1.000
_cell.angle_alpha   90.00
_cell.angle_beta   90.00
_cell.angle_gamma   90.00
#
_symmetry.space_group_name_H-M   'P 1'
#
loop_
_entity.id
_entity.type
_entity.pdbx_description
1 polymer ?
#
loop_
_entity_poly.entity_id
_entity_poly.type
_entity_poly.pdbx_seq_one_letter_code
_entity_poly.pdbx_strand_id
1 'polypeptide(L)'
;HRIVPCPDCKLQPEWMNALARRACALLEANGIAPYDEETGKGRVRHLYMRQGWHSGQRLLCFVVNGNGLPNEAEICRTLQQEFLLTTVLINRNPARTNVILGRDTRTVLGPGVIEDTLAGVPIQMGVHEFYQVNTPAAELLYAKAKEFARLQPDDFLLDLYCGMGTIGLSMKPHCRRLVGVEVVPQAVEGAKTVAAHLGLPPEEADFYCMDAGEA
;
A
#
# COMPACT_ATOMS: atom_id res chain seq x y z
N HIS A 1 -5.62 12.04 23.24
CA HIS A 1 -5.50 10.57 23.14
C HIS A 1 -4.15 10.11 23.68
N ARG A 2 -4.17 9.16 24.63
CA ARG A 2 -2.93 8.57 25.16
C ARG A 2 -2.59 7.33 24.35
N ILE A 3 -1.40 7.29 23.73
CA ILE A 3 -0.88 6.11 23.04
C ILE A 3 -0.46 5.08 24.10
N VAL A 4 -0.92 3.84 23.93
CA VAL A 4 -0.51 2.70 24.75
C VAL A 4 0.60 1.95 24.02
N PRO A 5 1.78 1.75 24.64
CA PRO A 5 2.87 0.98 24.02
C PRO A 5 2.42 -0.47 23.79
N CYS A 6 2.65 -0.98 22.57
CA CYS A 6 2.45 -2.38 22.20
C CYS A 6 3.71 -2.90 21.49
N PRO A 7 4.77 -3.22 22.25
CA PRO A 7 6.08 -3.54 21.67
C PRO A 7 6.14 -4.92 20.99
N ASP A 8 5.15 -5.76 21.21
CA ASP A 8 5.04 -7.13 20.71
C ASP A 8 3.71 -7.38 19.98
N CYS A 9 3.23 -6.36 19.25
CA CYS A 9 2.00 -6.47 18.47
C CYS A 9 2.00 -7.76 17.61
N LYS A 10 0.96 -8.60 17.79
CA LYS A 10 0.82 -9.89 17.08
C LYS A 10 0.14 -9.78 15.72
N LEU A 11 -0.42 -8.59 15.41
CA LEU A 11 -1.08 -8.34 14.14
C LEU A 11 -0.13 -7.96 13.01
N GLN A 12 1.12 -7.62 13.34
CA GLN A 12 2.13 -7.23 12.36
C GLN A 12 3.37 -8.13 12.45
N PRO A 13 4.14 -8.26 11.35
CA PRO A 13 5.40 -9.01 11.36
C PRO A 13 6.37 -8.47 12.42
N GLU A 14 7.14 -9.36 13.04
CA GLU A 14 8.06 -9.02 14.14
C GLU A 14 9.11 -7.95 13.73
N TRP A 15 9.56 -7.96 12.47
CA TRP A 15 10.50 -6.97 11.97
C TRP A 15 9.95 -5.53 12.06
N MET A 16 8.64 -5.33 11.92
CA MET A 16 8.02 -3.99 12.06
C MET A 16 8.12 -3.48 13.49
N ASN A 17 7.93 -4.37 14.49
CA ASN A 17 8.13 -4.01 15.89
C ASN A 17 9.60 -3.65 16.16
N ALA A 18 10.53 -4.43 15.62
CA ALA A 18 11.97 -4.19 15.76
C ALA A 18 12.41 -2.89 15.08
N LEU A 19 11.92 -2.65 13.84
CA LEU A 19 12.20 -1.43 13.09
C LEU A 19 11.65 -0.20 13.82
N ALA A 20 10.42 -0.26 14.33
CA ALA A 20 9.84 0.86 15.07
C ALA A 20 10.67 1.24 16.28
N ARG A 21 11.12 0.27 17.09
CA ARG A 21 12.03 0.53 18.24
C ARG A 21 13.35 1.14 17.79
N ARG A 22 13.96 0.59 16.74
CA ARG A 22 15.23 1.08 16.21
C ARG A 22 15.11 2.49 15.63
N ALA A 23 14.04 2.76 14.89
CA ALA A 23 13.75 4.09 14.35
C ALA A 23 13.59 5.12 15.48
N CYS A 24 12.81 4.80 16.52
CA CYS A 24 12.67 5.69 17.69
C CYS A 24 14.02 6.00 18.34
N ALA A 25 14.88 4.98 18.54
CA ALA A 25 16.21 5.19 19.11
C ALA A 25 17.10 6.09 18.24
N LEU A 26 17.05 5.92 16.91
CA LEU A 26 17.79 6.78 15.97
C LEU A 26 17.26 8.22 15.97
N LEU A 27 15.94 8.39 16.01
CA LEU A 27 15.31 9.72 16.08
C LEU A 27 15.72 10.44 17.38
N GLU A 28 15.66 9.75 18.51
CA GLU A 28 16.09 10.28 19.81
C GLU A 28 17.57 10.67 19.83
N ALA A 29 18.46 9.81 19.33
CA ALA A 29 19.89 10.09 19.21
C ALA A 29 20.22 11.30 18.32
N ASN A 30 19.34 11.63 17.38
CA ASN A 30 19.45 12.81 16.51
C ASN A 30 18.67 14.03 17.03
N GLY A 31 18.14 14.00 18.25
CA GLY A 31 17.36 15.09 18.84
C GLY A 31 16.04 15.39 18.13
N ILE A 32 15.47 14.41 17.43
CA ILE A 32 14.23 14.55 16.65
C ILE A 32 13.06 14.20 17.55
N ALA A 33 12.31 15.21 17.99
CA ALA A 33 11.14 15.02 18.84
C ALA A 33 9.95 14.41 18.10
N PRO A 34 9.19 13.50 18.74
CA PRO A 34 7.90 13.07 18.23
C PRO A 34 6.93 14.25 18.17
N TYR A 35 5.96 14.14 17.26
CA TYR A 35 4.90 15.14 17.14
C TYR A 35 3.92 15.03 18.31
N ASP A 36 3.62 16.15 18.90
CA ASP A 36 2.63 16.30 19.97
C ASP A 36 1.35 16.88 19.38
N GLU A 37 0.28 16.14 19.44
CA GLU A 37 -1.02 16.49 18.85
C GLU A 37 -1.68 17.70 19.56
N GLU A 38 -1.40 17.92 20.86
CA GLU A 38 -1.98 19.02 21.62
C GLU A 38 -1.28 20.35 21.30
N THR A 39 0.04 20.34 21.28
CA THR A 39 0.84 21.55 21.04
C THR A 39 1.11 21.81 19.55
N GLY A 40 1.00 20.78 18.68
CA GLY A 40 1.35 20.83 17.28
C GLY A 40 2.87 20.93 17.04
N LYS A 41 3.67 20.64 18.05
CA LYS A 41 5.15 20.68 17.98
C LYS A 41 5.73 19.28 17.77
N GLY A 42 6.99 19.22 17.36
CA GLY A 42 7.68 17.97 17.06
C GLY A 42 7.69 17.65 15.58
N ARG A 43 8.42 16.61 15.20
CA ARG A 43 8.73 16.32 13.80
C ARG A 43 8.04 15.05 13.26
N VAL A 44 8.18 13.91 13.92
CA VAL A 44 7.71 12.63 13.42
C VAL A 44 6.35 12.32 14.02
N ARG A 45 5.35 12.13 13.15
CA ARG A 45 3.98 11.79 13.51
C ARG A 45 3.74 10.30 13.52
N HIS A 46 4.14 9.62 12.42
CA HIS A 46 3.90 8.18 12.26
C HIS A 46 5.08 7.54 11.56
N LEU A 47 5.25 6.24 11.82
CA LEU A 47 6.02 5.31 11.00
C LEU A 47 5.00 4.44 10.26
N TYR A 48 4.92 4.61 8.94
CA TYR A 48 4.05 3.81 8.09
C TYR A 48 4.88 2.74 7.41
N MET A 49 4.48 1.48 7.54
CA MET A 49 5.24 0.32 7.04
C MET A 49 4.35 -0.59 6.21
N ARG A 50 4.91 -1.16 5.16
CA ARG A 50 4.28 -2.20 4.35
C ARG A 50 5.26 -3.33 4.06
N GLN A 51 4.71 -4.51 3.80
CA GLN A 51 5.45 -5.66 3.30
C GLN A 51 4.62 -6.35 2.23
N GLY A 52 5.28 -6.72 1.11
CA GLY A 52 4.75 -7.69 0.17
C GLY A 52 4.79 -9.08 0.79
N TRP A 53 3.67 -9.80 0.74
CA TRP A 53 3.56 -11.13 1.35
C TRP A 53 4.43 -12.16 0.62
N HIS A 54 4.31 -12.21 -0.71
CA HIS A 54 5.04 -13.16 -1.56
C HIS A 54 6.45 -12.66 -1.89
N SER A 55 6.60 -11.38 -2.16
CA SER A 55 7.91 -10.80 -2.54
C SER A 55 8.85 -10.60 -1.35
N GLY A 56 8.30 -10.43 -0.14
CA GLY A 56 9.07 -10.04 1.04
C GLY A 56 9.62 -8.61 0.99
N GLN A 57 9.33 -7.84 -0.06
CA GLN A 57 9.76 -6.45 -0.19
C GLN A 57 9.18 -5.58 0.94
N ARG A 58 9.96 -4.62 1.42
CA ARG A 58 9.62 -3.81 2.61
C ARG A 58 9.69 -2.32 2.31
N LEU A 59 8.67 -1.60 2.75
CA LEU A 59 8.56 -0.15 2.63
C LEU A 59 8.47 0.48 4.02
N LEU A 60 9.26 1.54 4.23
CA LEU A 60 9.12 2.44 5.36
C LEU A 60 8.82 3.85 4.86
N CYS A 61 7.83 4.50 5.47
CA CYS A 61 7.55 5.91 5.27
C CYS A 61 7.49 6.64 6.62
N PHE A 62 8.31 7.68 6.76
CA PHE A 62 8.20 8.62 7.88
C PHE A 62 7.13 9.66 7.54
N VAL A 63 6.09 9.75 8.36
CA VAL A 63 5.11 10.85 8.26
C VAL A 63 5.58 11.97 9.17
N VAL A 64 5.83 13.14 8.58
CA VAL A 64 6.50 14.23 9.27
C VAL A 64 5.71 15.55 9.25
N ASN A 65 5.81 16.29 10.35
CA ASN A 65 5.40 17.69 10.43
C ASN A 65 6.55 18.58 9.92
N GLY A 66 6.52 18.91 8.63
CA GLY A 66 7.54 19.68 7.93
C GLY A 66 8.12 18.95 6.72
N ASN A 67 9.30 19.37 6.22
CA ASN A 67 9.80 18.95 4.91
C ASN A 67 10.71 17.69 4.94
N GLY A 68 11.08 17.21 6.13
CA GLY A 68 11.98 16.05 6.27
C GLY A 68 12.57 15.94 7.68
N LEU A 69 13.63 15.16 7.82
CA LEU A 69 14.30 14.89 9.08
C LEU A 69 15.73 15.48 9.09
N PRO A 70 16.24 15.97 10.22
CA PRO A 70 17.67 16.15 10.39
C PRO A 70 18.41 14.82 10.16
N ASN A 71 19.58 14.87 9.52
CA ASN A 71 20.40 13.69 9.19
C ASN A 71 19.62 12.57 8.46
N GLU A 72 18.60 12.94 7.68
CA GLU A 72 17.66 12.04 7.01
C GLU A 72 18.35 10.94 6.21
N ALA A 73 19.35 11.30 5.41
CA ALA A 73 20.04 10.34 4.55
C ALA A 73 20.77 9.25 5.34
N GLU A 74 21.31 9.58 6.49
CA GLU A 74 22.00 8.63 7.38
C GLU A 74 20.98 7.72 8.08
N ILE A 75 19.95 8.30 8.69
CA ILE A 75 18.89 7.55 9.37
C ILE A 75 18.23 6.56 8.40
N CYS A 76 17.86 7.02 7.19
CA CYS A 76 17.21 6.17 6.19
C CYS A 76 18.12 5.05 5.70
N ARG A 77 19.43 5.33 5.43
CA ARG A 77 20.38 4.28 5.02
C ARG A 77 20.61 3.25 6.11
N THR A 78 20.77 3.67 7.35
CA THR A 78 20.95 2.77 8.49
C THR A 78 19.77 1.80 8.59
N LEU A 79 18.52 2.31 8.58
CA LEU A 79 17.33 1.48 8.66
C LEU A 79 17.17 0.59 7.43
N GLN A 80 17.48 1.11 6.22
CA GLN A 80 17.43 0.32 5.00
C GLN A 80 18.35 -0.90 5.07
N GLN A 81 19.60 -0.71 5.52
CA GLN A 81 20.58 -1.79 5.62
C GLN A 81 20.23 -2.78 6.72
N GLU A 82 19.86 -2.31 7.92
CA GLU A 82 19.56 -3.17 9.06
C GLU A 82 18.30 -4.02 8.83
N PHE A 83 17.29 -3.50 8.10
CA PHE A 83 16.00 -4.16 7.91
C PHE A 83 15.73 -4.59 6.47
N LEU A 84 16.72 -4.48 5.57
CA LEU A 84 16.61 -4.86 4.15
C LEU A 84 15.39 -4.18 3.48
N LEU A 85 15.23 -2.87 3.72
CA LEU A 85 14.11 -2.13 3.15
C LEU A 85 14.34 -1.92 1.64
N THR A 86 13.33 -2.23 0.85
CA THR A 86 13.32 -1.99 -0.60
C THR A 86 13.27 -0.50 -0.88
N THR A 87 12.47 0.23 -0.10
CA THR A 87 12.29 1.68 -0.28
C THR A 87 12.01 2.40 1.03
N VAL A 88 12.47 3.65 1.11
CA VAL A 88 12.21 4.56 2.23
C VAL A 88 11.68 5.88 1.71
N LEU A 89 10.59 6.36 2.28
CA LEU A 89 9.89 7.58 1.87
C LEU A 89 9.72 8.55 3.04
N ILE A 90 9.49 9.80 2.68
CA ILE A 90 8.99 10.84 3.57
C ILE A 90 7.63 11.30 3.06
N ASN A 91 6.63 11.28 3.92
CA ASN A 91 5.33 11.87 3.68
C ASN A 91 5.17 13.12 4.55
N ARG A 92 4.84 14.24 3.91
CA ARG A 92 4.66 15.52 4.60
C ARG A 92 3.20 15.68 5.03
N ASN A 93 2.98 15.72 6.33
CA ASN A 93 1.65 16.00 6.90
C ASN A 93 1.72 17.06 8.01
N PRO A 94 1.71 18.36 7.68
CA PRO A 94 1.73 19.44 8.67
C PRO A 94 0.34 19.80 9.20
N ALA A 95 -0.73 19.23 8.63
CA ALA A 95 -2.09 19.58 9.00
C ALA A 95 -2.47 19.04 10.39
N ARG A 96 -3.22 19.82 11.18
CA ARG A 96 -3.81 19.37 12.44
C ARG A 96 -5.08 18.56 12.15
N THR A 97 -4.89 17.29 11.84
CA THR A 97 -5.94 16.36 11.45
C THR A 97 -5.61 14.95 11.92
N ASN A 98 -6.62 14.09 12.01
CA ASN A 98 -6.47 12.67 12.31
C ASN A 98 -6.09 11.83 11.05
N VAL A 99 -5.99 12.44 9.89
CA VAL A 99 -5.52 11.77 8.67
C VAL A 99 -4.03 11.48 8.81
N ILE A 100 -3.64 10.22 8.64
CA ILE A 100 -2.25 9.76 8.83
C ILE A 100 -1.34 10.33 7.75
N LEU A 101 -1.69 10.12 6.48
CA LEU A 101 -0.87 10.51 5.32
C LEU A 101 -1.27 11.88 4.79
N GLY A 102 -0.30 12.76 4.61
CA GLY A 102 -0.48 13.99 3.85
C GLY A 102 -0.43 13.71 2.34
N ARG A 103 -0.65 14.75 1.53
CA ARG A 103 -0.69 14.63 0.07
C ARG A 103 0.69 14.48 -0.56
N ASP A 104 1.70 15.10 0.04
CA ASP A 104 3.05 15.19 -0.52
C ASP A 104 3.91 14.02 0.00
N THR A 105 4.34 13.16 -0.90
CA THR A 105 5.24 12.05 -0.60
C THR A 105 6.45 12.11 -1.53
N ARG A 106 7.64 11.92 -0.98
CA ARG A 106 8.87 11.80 -1.77
C ARG A 106 9.67 10.57 -1.38
N THR A 107 10.34 10.00 -2.35
CA THR A 107 11.27 8.90 -2.14
C THR A 107 12.61 9.43 -1.64
N VAL A 108 13.17 8.79 -0.63
CA VAL A 108 14.53 9.04 -0.13
C VAL A 108 15.49 7.97 -0.65
N LEU A 109 15.08 6.70 -0.59
CA LEU A 109 15.86 5.55 -1.05
C LEU A 109 14.95 4.55 -1.77
N GLY A 110 15.50 3.91 -2.81
CA GLY A 110 14.79 2.88 -3.57
C GLY A 110 13.78 3.43 -4.59
N PRO A 111 12.87 2.58 -5.10
CA PRO A 111 11.95 2.93 -6.19
C PRO A 111 10.72 3.74 -5.77
N GLY A 112 10.43 3.89 -4.47
CA GLY A 112 9.22 4.58 -3.97
C GLY A 112 8.01 3.66 -3.80
N VAL A 113 8.08 2.46 -4.33
CA VAL A 113 7.05 1.42 -4.25
C VAL A 113 7.67 0.08 -3.88
N ILE A 114 6.84 -0.87 -3.48
CA ILE A 114 7.17 -2.29 -3.40
C ILE A 114 6.24 -3.06 -4.33
N GLU A 115 6.71 -4.20 -4.79
CA GLU A 115 5.98 -5.09 -5.67
C GLU A 115 5.56 -6.34 -4.90
N ASP A 116 4.40 -6.89 -5.28
CA ASP A 116 3.92 -8.16 -4.76
C ASP A 116 3.00 -8.83 -5.78
N THR A 117 2.40 -9.96 -5.41
CA THR A 117 1.30 -10.59 -6.13
C THR A 117 0.13 -10.84 -5.20
N LEU A 118 -1.09 -10.75 -5.72
CA LEU A 118 -2.32 -11.11 -5.02
C LEU A 118 -3.16 -12.01 -5.92
N ALA A 119 -3.33 -13.27 -5.51
CA ALA A 119 -4.02 -14.29 -6.32
C ALA A 119 -3.47 -14.40 -7.76
N GLY A 120 -2.16 -14.27 -7.94
CA GLY A 120 -1.47 -14.31 -9.23
C GLY A 120 -1.47 -13.00 -10.02
N VAL A 121 -2.13 -11.95 -9.52
CA VAL A 121 -2.15 -10.62 -10.15
C VAL A 121 -0.98 -9.80 -9.61
N PRO A 122 -0.06 -9.29 -10.48
CA PRO A 122 1.03 -8.42 -10.04
C PRO A 122 0.47 -7.08 -9.55
N ILE A 123 1.04 -6.58 -8.47
CA ILE A 123 0.64 -5.31 -7.85
C ILE A 123 1.84 -4.48 -7.46
N GLN A 124 1.71 -3.18 -7.57
CA GLN A 124 2.65 -2.22 -7.00
C GLN A 124 1.97 -1.47 -5.85
N MET A 125 2.71 -1.29 -4.75
CA MET A 125 2.20 -0.66 -3.54
C MET A 125 3.12 0.49 -3.12
N GLY A 126 2.64 1.70 -3.20
CA GLY A 126 3.20 2.85 -2.51
C GLY A 126 2.53 3.08 -1.16
N VAL A 127 2.45 4.32 -0.70
CA VAL A 127 1.85 4.66 0.60
C VAL A 127 0.36 4.93 0.52
N HIS A 128 -0.16 5.35 -0.63
CA HIS A 128 -1.55 5.78 -0.80
C HIS A 128 -2.48 4.70 -1.35
N GLU A 129 -1.94 3.70 -2.04
CA GLU A 129 -2.71 2.63 -2.66
C GLU A 129 -3.32 1.72 -1.60
N PHE A 130 -4.59 1.35 -1.80
CA PHE A 130 -5.22 0.33 -0.98
C PHE A 130 -4.63 -1.05 -1.28
N TYR A 131 -4.39 -1.83 -0.24
CA TYR A 131 -3.97 -3.21 -0.35
C TYR A 131 -4.54 -4.05 0.79
N GLN A 132 -4.92 -5.28 0.48
CA GLN A 132 -5.42 -6.26 1.46
C GLN A 132 -4.27 -6.74 2.36
N VAL A 133 -4.18 -6.16 3.57
CA VAL A 133 -3.06 -6.43 4.50
C VAL A 133 -2.95 -7.89 4.96
N ASN A 134 -4.07 -8.63 4.95
CA ASN A 134 -4.08 -10.06 5.19
C ASN A 134 -4.16 -10.81 3.84
N THR A 135 -3.05 -10.82 3.11
CA THR A 135 -2.95 -11.44 1.78
C THR A 135 -3.43 -12.89 1.75
N PRO A 136 -3.03 -13.79 2.68
CA PRO A 136 -3.52 -15.17 2.66
C PRO A 136 -5.05 -15.27 2.78
N ALA A 137 -5.67 -14.47 3.67
CA ALA A 137 -7.12 -14.47 3.80
C ALA A 137 -7.81 -13.87 2.56
N ALA A 138 -7.23 -12.84 1.95
CA ALA A 138 -7.74 -12.26 0.71
C ALA A 138 -7.68 -13.28 -0.44
N GLU A 139 -6.59 -14.04 -0.57
CA GLU A 139 -6.47 -15.07 -1.60
C GLU A 139 -7.48 -16.22 -1.41
N LEU A 140 -7.75 -16.63 -0.17
CA LEU A 140 -8.82 -17.59 0.12
C LEU A 140 -10.19 -17.03 -0.26
N LEU A 141 -10.45 -15.75 0.03
CA LEU A 141 -11.69 -15.08 -0.36
C LEU A 141 -11.83 -15.03 -1.89
N TYR A 142 -10.77 -14.67 -2.63
CA TYR A 142 -10.75 -14.62 -4.09
C TYR A 142 -10.98 -16.01 -4.70
N ALA A 143 -10.34 -17.05 -4.12
CA ALA A 143 -10.56 -18.43 -4.54
C ALA A 143 -12.03 -18.86 -4.36
N LYS A 144 -12.68 -18.47 -3.25
CA LYS A 144 -14.11 -18.74 -3.01
C LYS A 144 -15.02 -17.95 -3.95
N ALA A 145 -14.72 -16.68 -4.21
CA ALA A 145 -15.47 -15.89 -5.18
C ALA A 145 -15.41 -16.52 -6.58
N LYS A 146 -14.23 -16.96 -7.00
CA LYS A 146 -14.01 -17.68 -8.26
C LYS A 146 -14.79 -19.00 -8.33
N GLU A 147 -14.77 -19.81 -7.27
CA GLU A 147 -15.54 -21.05 -7.15
C GLU A 147 -17.04 -20.80 -7.32
N PHE A 148 -17.57 -19.73 -6.70
CA PHE A 148 -19.00 -19.40 -6.77
C PHE A 148 -19.40 -18.77 -8.11
N ALA A 149 -18.53 -18.00 -8.73
CA ALA A 149 -18.77 -17.38 -10.03
C ALA A 149 -18.98 -18.43 -11.14
N ARG A 150 -18.33 -19.61 -11.06
CA ARG A 150 -18.45 -20.73 -12.04
C ARG A 150 -18.30 -20.28 -13.48
N LEU A 151 -17.36 -19.34 -13.71
CA LEU A 151 -17.15 -18.71 -15.01
C LEU A 151 -16.87 -19.75 -16.10
N GLN A 152 -17.45 -19.52 -17.26
CA GLN A 152 -17.22 -20.27 -18.49
C GLN A 152 -16.38 -19.41 -19.46
N PRO A 153 -15.67 -20.02 -20.42
CA PRO A 153 -14.81 -19.28 -21.36
C PRO A 153 -15.51 -18.17 -22.16
N ASP A 154 -16.82 -18.28 -22.39
CA ASP A 154 -17.61 -17.30 -23.14
C ASP A 154 -18.28 -16.24 -22.25
N ASP A 155 -18.12 -16.32 -20.92
CA ASP A 155 -18.77 -15.40 -19.99
C ASP A 155 -18.14 -14.01 -20.02
N PHE A 156 -18.96 -13.02 -19.66
CA PHE A 156 -18.57 -11.64 -19.35
C PHE A 156 -18.59 -11.45 -17.84
N LEU A 157 -17.47 -11.07 -17.29
CA LEU A 157 -17.33 -10.73 -15.86
C LEU A 157 -17.45 -9.21 -15.68
N LEU A 158 -18.41 -8.78 -14.88
CA LEU A 158 -18.54 -7.41 -14.43
C LEU A 158 -18.09 -7.32 -12.97
N ASP A 159 -17.04 -6.51 -12.70
CA ASP A 159 -16.47 -6.26 -11.38
C ASP A 159 -16.82 -4.81 -10.97
N LEU A 160 -17.87 -4.65 -10.17
CA LEU A 160 -18.32 -3.36 -9.65
C LEU A 160 -17.56 -3.03 -8.37
N TYR A 161 -17.15 -1.76 -8.23
CA TYR A 161 -16.28 -1.28 -7.17
C TYR A 161 -14.91 -1.99 -7.19
N CYS A 162 -14.38 -2.17 -8.39
CA CYS A 162 -13.24 -3.07 -8.64
C CYS A 162 -11.92 -2.61 -8.02
N GLY A 163 -11.81 -1.35 -7.58
CA GLY A 163 -10.53 -0.80 -7.11
C GLY A 163 -9.45 -0.93 -8.19
N MET A 164 -8.32 -1.53 -7.86
CA MET A 164 -7.26 -1.86 -8.82
C MET A 164 -7.55 -3.12 -9.67
N GLY A 165 -8.77 -3.64 -9.64
CA GLY A 165 -9.22 -4.75 -10.47
C GLY A 165 -8.67 -6.13 -10.08
N THR A 166 -8.07 -6.28 -8.90
CA THR A 166 -7.35 -7.51 -8.52
C THR A 166 -8.25 -8.75 -8.48
N ILE A 167 -9.52 -8.63 -8.04
CA ILE A 167 -10.48 -9.74 -8.04
C ILE A 167 -10.80 -10.14 -9.48
N GLY A 168 -11.29 -9.20 -10.29
CA GLY A 168 -11.64 -9.44 -11.68
C GLY A 168 -10.47 -9.98 -12.50
N LEU A 169 -9.29 -9.36 -12.38
CA LEU A 169 -8.07 -9.80 -13.08
C LEU A 169 -7.63 -11.21 -12.68
N SER A 170 -7.79 -11.61 -11.42
CA SER A 170 -7.50 -12.97 -10.98
C SER A 170 -8.44 -14.02 -11.59
N MET A 171 -9.64 -13.61 -12.01
CA MET A 171 -10.65 -14.46 -12.64
C MET A 171 -10.62 -14.41 -14.18
N LYS A 172 -9.97 -13.38 -14.77
CA LYS A 172 -9.92 -13.16 -16.23
C LYS A 172 -9.53 -14.40 -17.07
N PRO A 173 -8.59 -15.27 -16.61
CA PRO A 173 -8.27 -16.48 -17.36
C PRO A 173 -9.43 -17.45 -17.56
N HIS A 174 -10.56 -17.27 -16.88
CA HIS A 174 -11.71 -18.15 -16.90
C HIS A 174 -12.94 -17.55 -17.60
N CYS A 175 -12.83 -16.36 -18.17
CA CYS A 175 -13.93 -15.69 -18.87
C CYS A 175 -13.44 -15.03 -20.16
N ARG A 176 -14.38 -14.75 -21.07
CA ARG A 176 -14.07 -14.08 -22.33
C ARG A 176 -13.63 -12.64 -22.13
N ARG A 177 -14.35 -11.89 -21.28
CA ARG A 177 -14.13 -10.46 -21.09
C ARG A 177 -14.36 -10.07 -19.64
N LEU A 178 -13.50 -9.19 -19.14
CA LEU A 178 -13.64 -8.49 -17.86
C LEU A 178 -13.99 -7.03 -18.11
N VAL A 179 -14.97 -6.52 -17.38
CA VAL A 179 -15.25 -5.08 -17.28
C VAL A 179 -15.22 -4.70 -15.83
N GLY A 180 -14.33 -3.77 -15.46
CA GLY A 180 -14.23 -3.21 -14.11
C GLY A 180 -14.81 -1.79 -14.05
N VAL A 181 -15.51 -1.48 -12.96
CA VAL A 181 -16.07 -0.15 -12.70
C VAL A 181 -15.63 0.33 -11.32
N GLU A 182 -15.06 1.53 -11.26
CA GLU A 182 -14.53 2.14 -10.03
C GLU A 182 -14.64 3.66 -10.13
N VAL A 183 -14.99 4.32 -9.03
CA VAL A 183 -15.15 5.78 -9.00
C VAL A 183 -13.83 6.54 -8.80
N VAL A 184 -12.79 5.87 -8.28
CA VAL A 184 -11.49 6.47 -7.99
C VAL A 184 -10.58 6.43 -9.22
N PRO A 185 -10.27 7.58 -9.89
CA PRO A 185 -9.50 7.59 -11.13
C PRO A 185 -8.13 6.89 -11.03
N GLN A 186 -7.42 7.09 -9.91
CA GLN A 186 -6.09 6.49 -9.70
C GLN A 186 -6.14 4.96 -9.62
N ALA A 187 -7.22 4.40 -9.04
CA ALA A 187 -7.40 2.96 -8.98
C ALA A 187 -7.71 2.37 -10.37
N VAL A 188 -8.52 3.07 -11.18
CA VAL A 188 -8.81 2.69 -12.57
C VAL A 188 -7.53 2.68 -13.42
N GLU A 189 -6.70 3.72 -13.33
CA GLU A 189 -5.42 3.76 -14.06
C GLU A 189 -4.46 2.66 -13.58
N GLY A 190 -4.46 2.36 -12.28
CA GLY A 190 -3.74 1.20 -11.74
C GLY A 190 -4.22 -0.12 -12.35
N ALA A 191 -5.53 -0.34 -12.40
CA ALA A 191 -6.14 -1.54 -12.99
C ALA A 191 -5.77 -1.71 -14.47
N LYS A 192 -5.84 -0.62 -15.27
CA LYS A 192 -5.41 -0.61 -16.68
C LYS A 192 -3.92 -0.94 -16.83
N THR A 193 -3.09 -0.38 -15.97
CA THR A 193 -1.65 -0.66 -15.97
C THR A 193 -1.37 -2.13 -15.68
N VAL A 194 -2.05 -2.71 -14.69
CA VAL A 194 -1.92 -4.13 -14.36
C VAL A 194 -2.41 -5.02 -15.52
N ALA A 195 -3.57 -4.70 -16.12
CA ALA A 195 -4.09 -5.43 -17.27
C ALA A 195 -3.11 -5.41 -18.45
N ALA A 196 -2.54 -4.25 -18.77
CA ALA A 196 -1.51 -4.12 -19.80
C ALA A 196 -0.26 -4.93 -19.48
N HIS A 197 0.19 -4.95 -18.23
CA HIS A 197 1.32 -5.78 -17.79
C HIS A 197 1.04 -7.28 -17.94
N LEU A 198 -0.20 -7.70 -17.77
CA LEU A 198 -0.66 -9.07 -18.00
C LEU A 198 -0.86 -9.38 -19.51
N GLY A 199 -0.63 -8.42 -20.40
CA GLY A 199 -0.82 -8.58 -21.85
C GLY A 199 -2.29 -8.62 -22.26
N LEU A 200 -3.20 -8.11 -21.44
CA LEU A 200 -4.63 -8.07 -21.71
C LEU A 200 -5.00 -6.77 -22.46
N PRO A 201 -5.45 -6.84 -23.71
CA PRO A 201 -5.91 -5.65 -24.43
C PRO A 201 -7.30 -5.19 -23.93
N PRO A 202 -7.71 -3.93 -24.22
CA PRO A 202 -8.99 -3.38 -23.74
C PRO A 202 -10.23 -4.17 -24.14
N GLU A 203 -10.21 -4.89 -25.26
CA GLU A 203 -11.29 -5.76 -25.69
C GLU A 203 -11.46 -7.00 -24.81
N GLU A 204 -10.42 -7.37 -24.06
CA GLU A 204 -10.45 -8.49 -23.11
C GLU A 204 -10.63 -8.05 -21.66
N ALA A 205 -10.00 -6.94 -21.26
CA ALA A 205 -10.11 -6.37 -19.91
C ALA A 205 -10.14 -4.85 -19.99
N ASP A 206 -11.25 -4.24 -19.67
CA ASP A 206 -11.42 -2.78 -19.69
C ASP A 206 -11.93 -2.26 -18.35
N PHE A 207 -11.55 -1.01 -18.01
CA PHE A 207 -11.86 -0.39 -16.73
C PHE A 207 -12.37 1.02 -16.92
N TYR A 208 -13.53 1.31 -16.31
CA TYR A 208 -14.24 2.57 -16.43
C TYR A 208 -14.24 3.33 -15.11
N CYS A 209 -13.93 4.64 -15.19
CA CYS A 209 -14.02 5.54 -14.06
C CYS A 209 -15.42 6.16 -14.01
N MET A 210 -16.31 5.55 -13.25
CA MET A 210 -17.70 6.00 -13.10
C MET A 210 -18.35 5.43 -11.84
N ASP A 211 -19.50 5.97 -11.46
CA ASP A 211 -20.31 5.38 -10.40
C ASP A 211 -20.92 4.06 -10.85
N ALA A 212 -20.85 3.03 -9.99
CA ALA A 212 -21.34 1.71 -10.30
C ALA A 212 -22.88 1.64 -10.45
N GLY A 213 -23.61 2.64 -9.93
CA GLY A 213 -25.06 2.77 -10.13
C GLY A 213 -25.45 3.37 -11.49
N GLU A 214 -24.46 3.92 -12.23
CA GLU A 214 -24.61 4.50 -13.56
C GLU A 214 -24.05 3.59 -14.69
N ALA A 215 -23.48 2.44 -14.31
CA ALA A 215 -22.78 1.50 -15.19
C ALA A 215 -23.72 0.57 -15.99
#